data_16d8e0865ce0240d8019d8d91107c99d
#
_entry.id   16d8e0865ce0240d8019d8d91107c99d
#
_cell.length_a   1.000
_cell.length_b   1.000
_cell.length_c   1.000
_cell.angle_alpha   90.00
_cell.angle_beta   90.00
_cell.angle_gamma   90.00
#
_symmetry.space_group_name_H-M   'P 1'
#
loop_
_entity.id
_entity.type
_entity.pdbx_description
1 polymer ?
#
loop_
_entity_poly.entity_id
_entity_poly.type
_entity_poly.pdbx_seq_one_letter_code
_entity_poly.pdbx_strand_id
1 'polypeptide(L)'
;MSKGYSNLFTGTSGERVIKCQEIKTFQGGRSREEYSALARDPARGKKVDYKGKKERAIVLELERQGLIGRVIRDPQADKGADFIDTTTGQKWDIKSPVSHPKGHHSVRKGAFNVEKIMVNIKKEISRGHNVILDTRRLTSKDRLALQNAIKDEKLNDKIIWYDKKGAKK
;
A
#
# COMPACT_ATOMS: atom_id res chain seq x y z
N MET A 1 -16.82 8.97 3.44
CA MET A 1 -16.15 10.29 3.60
C MET A 1 -16.67 10.95 4.87
N SER A 2 -15.80 11.25 5.83
CA SER A 2 -16.19 12.05 6.98
C SER A 2 -16.10 13.54 6.61
N LYS A 3 -17.10 14.33 7.02
CA LYS A 3 -17.16 15.79 6.83
C LYS A 3 -16.71 16.44 8.13
N GLY A 4 -15.63 17.22 8.08
CA GLY A 4 -15.16 17.99 9.24
C GLY A 4 -15.50 19.48 9.05
N TYR A 5 -15.93 20.13 10.12
CA TYR A 5 -16.24 21.55 10.14
C TYR A 5 -15.19 22.28 10.99
N SER A 6 -14.65 23.39 10.48
CA SER A 6 -13.86 24.30 11.30
C SER A 6 -14.58 25.65 11.41
N ASN A 7 -14.77 26.12 12.63
CA ASN A 7 -15.32 27.42 12.94
C ASN A 7 -14.19 28.41 13.27
N LEU A 8 -14.07 29.47 12.49
CA LEU A 8 -13.22 30.62 12.79
C LEU A 8 -14.10 31.81 13.24
N PHE A 9 -13.98 32.21 14.51
CA PHE A 9 -14.62 33.42 15.02
C PHE A 9 -13.60 34.56 15.06
N THR A 10 -13.90 35.68 14.38
CA THR A 10 -13.29 36.98 14.65
C THR A 10 -14.42 37.99 14.85
N GLY A 11 -14.56 38.51 16.08
CA GLY A 11 -15.53 39.54 16.42
C GLY A 11 -15.06 40.93 15.99
N THR A 12 -15.94 41.67 15.34
CA THR A 12 -16.50 43.00 15.68
C THR A 12 -17.26 43.54 14.45
N SER A 13 -18.51 43.91 14.68
CA SER A 13 -19.45 44.77 13.93
C SER A 13 -19.32 44.72 12.39
N GLY A 14 -20.07 43.82 11.82
CA GLY A 14 -20.31 43.63 10.41
C GLY A 14 -20.48 42.17 10.14
N GLU A 15 -21.71 41.66 10.11
CA GLU A 15 -21.98 40.26 9.84
C GLU A 15 -21.41 39.84 8.47
N ARG A 16 -20.15 39.43 8.48
CA ARG A 16 -19.62 38.60 7.42
C ARG A 16 -20.04 37.16 7.75
N VAL A 17 -21.07 36.70 7.07
CA VAL A 17 -21.39 35.27 7.02
C VAL A 17 -20.17 34.56 6.43
N ILE A 18 -19.30 34.06 7.28
CA ILE A 18 -18.22 33.19 6.85
C ILE A 18 -18.89 31.87 6.46
N LYS A 19 -19.03 31.62 5.16
CA LYS A 19 -19.46 30.31 4.68
C LYS A 19 -18.46 29.28 5.18
N CYS A 20 -18.91 28.38 6.07
CA CYS A 20 -18.13 27.19 6.43
C CYS A 20 -17.76 26.46 5.15
N GLN A 21 -16.50 26.48 4.77
CA GLN A 21 -16.02 25.64 3.70
C GLN A 21 -15.91 24.22 4.20
N GLU A 22 -16.65 23.32 3.58
CA GLU A 22 -16.56 21.89 3.84
C GLU A 22 -15.15 21.40 3.51
N ILE A 23 -14.35 21.06 4.51
CA ILE A 23 -13.02 20.46 4.27
C ILE A 23 -13.24 19.00 3.85
N LYS A 24 -12.98 18.73 2.59
CA LYS A 24 -13.10 17.40 2.03
C LYS A 24 -11.97 16.51 2.57
N THR A 25 -12.31 15.53 3.43
CA THR A 25 -11.36 14.54 3.93
C THR A 25 -11.42 13.27 3.10
N PHE A 26 -10.26 12.62 2.97
CA PHE A 26 -10.09 11.36 2.27
C PHE A 26 -9.98 10.20 3.29
N GLN A 27 -9.88 8.98 2.77
CA GLN A 27 -9.82 7.77 3.59
C GLN A 27 -8.78 7.89 4.72
N GLY A 28 -9.15 7.47 5.94
CA GLY A 28 -8.33 7.59 7.15
C GLY A 28 -8.26 9.03 7.68
N GLY A 29 -9.21 9.90 7.33
CA GLY A 29 -9.21 11.30 7.77
C GLY A 29 -8.10 12.16 7.14
N ARG A 30 -7.53 11.73 6.02
CA ARG A 30 -6.42 12.40 5.35
C ARG A 30 -6.86 13.65 4.60
N SER A 31 -6.00 14.67 4.59
CA SER A 31 -6.10 15.79 3.65
C SER A 31 -5.87 15.30 2.21
N ARG A 32 -6.20 16.14 1.24
CA ARG A 32 -5.92 15.86 -0.19
C ARG A 32 -4.44 15.64 -0.45
N GLU A 33 -3.58 16.43 0.23
CA GLU A 33 -2.12 16.32 0.06
C GLU A 33 -1.58 15.02 0.66
N GLU A 34 -1.98 14.66 1.88
CA GLU A 34 -1.60 13.39 2.50
C GLU A 34 -2.04 12.19 1.68
N TYR A 35 -3.27 12.21 1.17
CA TYR A 35 -3.78 11.15 0.31
C TYR A 35 -3.02 11.05 -1.02
N SER A 36 -2.68 12.19 -1.62
CA SER A 36 -1.89 12.25 -2.85
C SER A 36 -0.45 11.79 -2.62
N ALA A 37 0.16 12.15 -1.49
CA ALA A 37 1.51 11.77 -1.12
C ALA A 37 1.69 10.25 -1.06
N LEU A 38 0.69 9.49 -0.61
CA LEU A 38 0.75 8.03 -0.59
C LEU A 38 0.94 7.40 -1.99
N ALA A 39 0.57 8.09 -3.06
CA ALA A 39 0.75 7.61 -4.43
C ALA A 39 2.02 8.13 -5.13
N ARG A 40 2.88 8.86 -4.40
CA ARG A 40 4.13 9.44 -4.92
C ARG A 40 5.32 8.65 -4.41
N ASP A 41 5.86 7.76 -5.23
CA ASP A 41 7.05 7.01 -4.89
C ASP A 41 8.32 7.87 -5.09
N PRO A 42 9.13 8.08 -4.04
CA PRO A 42 10.40 8.81 -4.17
C PRO A 42 11.36 8.22 -5.20
N ALA A 43 11.39 6.89 -5.33
CA ALA A 43 12.23 6.19 -6.29
C ALA A 43 11.79 6.42 -7.76
N ARG A 44 10.55 6.87 -7.97
CA ARG A 44 9.96 7.16 -9.29
C ARG A 44 9.73 8.66 -9.53
N GLY A 45 10.54 9.52 -8.93
CA GLY A 45 10.50 10.96 -9.15
C GLY A 45 9.35 11.68 -8.47
N LYS A 46 8.75 11.09 -7.44
CA LYS A 46 7.67 11.69 -6.61
C LYS A 46 6.42 12.11 -7.40
N LYS A 47 6.17 11.51 -8.56
CA LYS A 47 4.96 11.73 -9.34
C LYS A 47 3.88 10.74 -8.96
N VAL A 48 2.62 11.17 -9.05
CA VAL A 48 1.47 10.27 -8.92
C VAL A 48 1.33 9.47 -10.21
N ASP A 49 1.64 8.18 -10.15
CA ASP A 49 1.50 7.26 -11.26
C ASP A 49 0.48 6.14 -10.98
N TYR A 50 0.22 5.31 -11.98
CA TYR A 50 -0.74 4.20 -11.86
C TYR A 50 -0.31 3.20 -10.78
N LYS A 51 0.99 2.88 -10.71
CA LYS A 51 1.52 1.95 -9.70
C LYS A 51 1.35 2.50 -8.29
N GLY A 52 1.71 3.77 -8.07
CA GLY A 52 1.53 4.44 -6.79
C GLY A 52 0.06 4.51 -6.33
N LYS A 53 -0.87 4.77 -7.27
CA LYS A 53 -2.32 4.73 -6.96
C LYS A 53 -2.78 3.34 -6.53
N LYS A 54 -2.29 2.29 -7.19
CA LYS A 54 -2.60 0.89 -6.85
C LYS A 54 -2.05 0.51 -5.47
N GLU A 55 -0.80 0.85 -5.20
CA GLU A 55 -0.14 0.62 -3.91
C GLU A 55 -0.89 1.35 -2.78
N ARG A 56 -1.24 2.62 -2.98
CA ARG A 56 -2.07 3.39 -2.05
C ARG A 56 -3.39 2.70 -1.74
N ALA A 57 -4.10 2.22 -2.75
CA ALA A 57 -5.38 1.54 -2.56
C ALA A 57 -5.24 0.29 -1.68
N ILE A 58 -4.17 -0.48 -1.86
CA ILE A 58 -3.87 -1.67 -1.06
C ILE A 58 -3.64 -1.30 0.40
N VAL A 59 -2.73 -0.37 0.69
CA VAL A 59 -2.41 -0.03 2.09
C VAL A 59 -3.56 0.63 2.83
N LEU A 60 -4.36 1.45 2.15
CA LEU A 60 -5.55 2.05 2.77
C LEU A 60 -6.62 1.00 3.09
N GLU A 61 -6.74 -0.04 2.30
CA GLU A 61 -7.62 -1.16 2.61
C GLU A 61 -7.10 -1.97 3.82
N LEU A 62 -5.79 -2.22 3.88
CA LEU A 62 -5.17 -2.89 5.04
C LEU A 62 -5.32 -2.07 6.33
N GLU A 63 -5.16 -0.76 6.26
CA GLU A 63 -5.39 0.17 7.35
C GLU A 63 -6.86 0.14 7.79
N ARG A 64 -7.81 0.16 6.85
CA ARG A 64 -9.25 0.05 7.14
C ARG A 64 -9.61 -1.25 7.84
N GLN A 65 -8.94 -2.35 7.50
CA GLN A 65 -9.13 -3.66 8.13
C GLN A 65 -8.39 -3.80 9.48
N GLY A 66 -7.58 -2.82 9.87
CA GLY A 66 -6.81 -2.86 11.11
C GLY A 66 -5.63 -3.84 11.09
N LEU A 67 -5.19 -4.27 9.91
CA LEU A 67 -4.04 -5.17 9.75
C LEU A 67 -2.69 -4.44 9.82
N ILE A 68 -2.69 -3.16 9.51
CA ILE A 68 -1.60 -2.21 9.71
C ILE A 68 -2.16 -0.93 10.32
N GLY A 69 -1.31 -0.13 10.95
CA GLY A 69 -1.67 1.19 11.46
C GLY A 69 -1.72 2.25 10.37
N ARG A 70 -1.74 3.52 10.76
CA ARG A 70 -1.71 4.64 9.82
C ARG A 70 -0.39 4.65 9.06
N VAL A 71 -0.45 4.62 7.75
CA VAL A 71 0.73 4.58 6.90
C VAL A 71 1.08 5.95 6.31
N ILE A 72 2.36 6.14 6.08
CA ILE A 72 2.93 7.17 5.23
C ILE A 72 3.80 6.52 4.15
N ARG A 73 4.08 7.22 3.06
CA ARG A 73 5.08 6.78 2.07
C ARG A 73 6.47 6.81 2.72
N ASP A 74 7.29 5.76 2.53
CA ASP A 74 8.69 5.82 2.97
C ASP A 74 9.42 6.92 2.16
N PRO A 75 10.01 7.93 2.81
CA PRO A 75 10.72 8.99 2.10
C PRO A 75 12.04 8.54 1.49
N GLN A 76 12.55 7.38 1.87
CA GLN A 76 13.82 6.84 1.40
C GLN A 76 13.68 6.28 -0.03
N ALA A 77 14.38 6.90 -1.00
CA ALA A 77 14.31 6.50 -2.40
C ALA A 77 15.12 5.24 -2.70
N ASP A 78 16.35 5.14 -2.17
CA ASP A 78 17.21 3.96 -2.37
C ASP A 78 17.09 2.98 -1.22
N LYS A 79 16.81 1.72 -1.57
CA LYS A 79 16.64 0.62 -0.61
C LYS A 79 15.57 0.85 0.47
N GLY A 80 14.72 1.88 0.29
CA GLY A 80 13.55 2.13 1.14
C GLY A 80 12.44 1.11 0.87
N ALA A 81 11.48 1.05 1.79
CA ALA A 81 10.23 0.32 1.59
C ALA A 81 9.24 1.17 0.79
N ASP A 82 8.06 0.64 0.49
CA ASP A 82 6.99 1.43 -0.09
C ASP A 82 6.31 2.31 0.97
N PHE A 83 6.07 1.78 2.17
CA PHE A 83 5.33 2.47 3.22
C PHE A 83 5.92 2.21 4.62
N ILE A 84 5.64 3.14 5.53
CA ILE A 84 5.91 3.01 6.96
C ILE A 84 4.59 3.05 7.71
N ASP A 85 4.33 2.07 8.55
CA ASP A 85 3.28 2.10 9.57
C ASP A 85 3.73 3.02 10.70
N THR A 86 3.10 4.17 10.84
CA THR A 86 3.50 5.17 11.84
C THR A 86 3.16 4.77 13.27
N THR A 87 2.32 3.77 13.47
CA THR A 87 1.96 3.26 14.80
C THR A 87 3.03 2.33 15.36
N THR A 88 3.62 1.49 14.49
CA THR A 88 4.59 0.46 14.90
C THR A 88 6.02 0.77 14.45
N GLY A 89 6.19 1.68 13.49
CA GLY A 89 7.46 1.93 12.79
C GLY A 89 7.82 0.85 11.77
N GLN A 90 6.96 -0.18 11.59
CA GLN A 90 7.22 -1.27 10.66
C GLN A 90 7.18 -0.78 9.21
N LYS A 91 8.20 -1.13 8.45
CA LYS A 91 8.28 -0.85 7.02
C LYS A 91 7.65 -1.98 6.20
N TRP A 92 6.93 -1.61 5.15
CA TRP A 92 6.17 -2.51 4.29
C TRP A 92 6.51 -2.29 2.82
N ASP A 93 6.85 -3.37 2.12
CA ASP A 93 7.09 -3.37 0.69
C ASP A 93 6.01 -4.19 -0.03
N ILE A 94 5.51 -3.71 -1.18
CA ILE A 94 4.45 -4.37 -1.92
C ILE A 94 5.03 -5.10 -3.12
N LYS A 95 4.77 -6.40 -3.19
CA LYS A 95 5.06 -7.22 -4.36
C LYS A 95 3.76 -7.66 -5.03
N SER A 96 3.66 -7.43 -6.33
CA SER A 96 2.47 -7.75 -7.14
C SER A 96 2.84 -8.72 -8.26
N PRO A 97 3.11 -10.00 -7.96
CA PRO A 97 3.45 -10.98 -8.97
C PRO A 97 2.27 -11.26 -9.91
N VAL A 98 2.55 -11.66 -11.13
CA VAL A 98 1.57 -11.86 -12.20
C VAL A 98 1.84 -13.18 -12.90
N SER A 99 0.88 -14.10 -12.90
CA SER A 99 0.99 -15.39 -13.63
C SER A 99 1.04 -15.18 -15.14
N HIS A 100 0.16 -14.32 -15.65
CA HIS A 100 0.02 -14.05 -17.09
C HIS A 100 0.16 -12.55 -17.36
N PRO A 101 1.39 -12.04 -17.64
CA PRO A 101 1.59 -10.65 -17.99
C PRO A 101 0.75 -10.26 -19.22
N LYS A 102 0.19 -9.05 -19.21
CA LYS A 102 -0.63 -8.49 -20.28
C LYS A 102 -1.88 -9.32 -20.64
N GLY A 103 -2.41 -10.12 -19.70
CA GLY A 103 -3.64 -10.91 -19.91
C GLY A 103 -3.47 -12.13 -20.80
N HIS A 104 -2.25 -12.50 -21.15
CA HIS A 104 -1.99 -13.73 -21.91
C HIS A 104 -2.06 -14.99 -21.03
N HIS A 105 -2.53 -16.11 -21.59
CA HIS A 105 -2.61 -17.41 -20.92
C HIS A 105 -1.32 -18.24 -21.01
N SER A 106 -0.29 -17.73 -21.66
CA SER A 106 1.02 -18.38 -21.83
C SER A 106 2.09 -17.74 -20.95
N VAL A 107 3.08 -18.55 -20.55
CA VAL A 107 4.26 -18.07 -19.83
C VAL A 107 5.07 -17.12 -20.73
N ARG A 108 5.33 -15.92 -20.26
CA ARG A 108 6.11 -14.89 -20.96
C ARG A 108 7.14 -14.27 -20.04
N LYS A 109 8.06 -13.49 -20.62
CA LYS A 109 9.01 -12.67 -19.83
C LYS A 109 8.24 -11.83 -18.80
N GLY A 110 8.64 -11.93 -17.53
CA GLY A 110 7.97 -11.26 -16.40
C GLY A 110 6.82 -12.07 -15.79
N ALA A 111 6.52 -13.29 -16.27
CA ALA A 111 5.59 -14.19 -15.62
C ALA A 111 6.12 -14.63 -14.24
N PHE A 112 5.18 -15.01 -13.37
CA PHE A 112 5.49 -15.52 -12.05
C PHE A 112 6.50 -16.66 -12.10
N ASN A 113 7.49 -16.57 -11.24
CA ASN A 113 8.46 -17.62 -10.96
C ASN A 113 8.73 -17.61 -9.46
N VAL A 114 8.48 -18.73 -8.80
CA VAL A 114 8.52 -18.82 -7.34
C VAL A 114 9.91 -18.52 -6.78
N GLU A 115 10.96 -19.01 -7.42
CA GLU A 115 12.34 -18.80 -6.96
C GLU A 115 12.71 -17.31 -7.01
N LYS A 116 12.38 -16.63 -8.11
CA LYS A 116 12.66 -15.19 -8.28
C LYS A 116 11.90 -14.34 -7.29
N ILE A 117 10.61 -14.63 -7.05
CA ILE A 117 9.83 -13.85 -6.08
C ILE A 117 10.32 -14.09 -4.66
N MET A 118 10.71 -15.32 -4.32
CA MET A 118 11.29 -15.64 -3.00
C MET A 118 12.62 -14.93 -2.76
N VAL A 119 13.49 -14.83 -3.76
CA VAL A 119 14.72 -14.03 -3.66
C VAL A 119 14.39 -12.57 -3.35
N ASN A 120 13.41 -12.00 -4.03
CA ASN A 120 12.99 -10.60 -3.79
C ASN A 120 12.37 -10.42 -2.40
N ILE A 121 11.53 -11.34 -1.95
CA ILE A 121 10.93 -11.32 -0.60
C ILE A 121 12.01 -11.38 0.47
N LYS A 122 12.93 -12.34 0.38
CA LYS A 122 14.04 -12.48 1.34
C LYS A 122 14.95 -11.25 1.37
N LYS A 123 15.16 -10.62 0.22
CA LYS A 123 15.93 -9.36 0.12
C LYS A 123 15.25 -8.23 0.90
N GLU A 124 13.92 -8.06 0.79
CA GLU A 124 13.21 -7.03 1.56
C GLU A 124 13.23 -7.35 3.06
N ILE A 125 13.01 -8.61 3.43
CA ILE A 125 13.07 -9.04 4.84
C ILE A 125 14.47 -8.82 5.43
N SER A 126 15.54 -9.06 4.67
CA SER A 126 16.93 -8.79 5.12
C SER A 126 17.21 -7.30 5.36
N ARG A 127 16.40 -6.42 4.76
CA ARG A 127 16.42 -4.96 4.98
C ARG A 127 15.57 -4.52 6.17
N GLY A 128 14.92 -5.44 6.87
CA GLY A 128 13.99 -5.16 7.96
C GLY A 128 12.58 -4.79 7.50
N HIS A 129 12.26 -5.03 6.23
CA HIS A 129 10.93 -4.79 5.69
C HIS A 129 10.04 -6.03 5.81
N ASN A 130 8.77 -5.84 6.13
CA ASN A 130 7.74 -6.84 5.90
C ASN A 130 7.16 -6.69 4.49
N VAL A 131 6.48 -7.72 3.99
CA VAL A 131 6.02 -7.73 2.60
C VAL A 131 4.50 -7.90 2.53
N ILE A 132 3.87 -7.08 1.69
CA ILE A 132 2.48 -7.24 1.29
C ILE A 132 2.48 -7.90 -0.09
N LEU A 133 1.86 -9.08 -0.21
CA LEU A 133 1.76 -9.82 -1.45
C LEU A 133 0.39 -9.59 -2.10
N ASP A 134 0.33 -8.79 -3.14
CA ASP A 134 -0.85 -8.64 -3.99
C ASP A 134 -0.95 -9.81 -4.96
N THR A 135 -1.76 -10.79 -4.61
CA THR A 135 -1.92 -12.04 -5.35
C THR A 135 -3.13 -12.08 -6.29
N ARG A 136 -3.80 -10.93 -6.49
CA ARG A 136 -5.02 -10.84 -7.33
C ARG A 136 -4.82 -11.28 -8.78
N ARG A 137 -3.59 -11.23 -9.27
CA ARG A 137 -3.20 -11.62 -10.64
C ARG A 137 -2.45 -12.94 -10.70
N LEU A 138 -2.42 -13.71 -9.62
CA LEU A 138 -1.91 -15.08 -9.62
C LEU A 138 -3.02 -16.08 -9.89
N THR A 139 -2.67 -17.15 -10.64
CA THR A 139 -3.49 -18.35 -10.68
C THR A 139 -3.50 -19.06 -9.33
N SER A 140 -4.48 -19.92 -9.08
CA SER A 140 -4.52 -20.73 -7.85
C SER A 140 -3.29 -21.60 -7.68
N LYS A 141 -2.76 -22.16 -8.79
CA LYS A 141 -1.54 -22.96 -8.82
C LYS A 141 -0.32 -22.16 -8.37
N ASP A 142 -0.10 -20.99 -8.96
CA ASP A 142 1.06 -20.15 -8.64
C ASP A 142 0.97 -19.59 -7.23
N ARG A 143 -0.24 -19.23 -6.79
CA ARG A 143 -0.48 -18.80 -5.42
C ARG A 143 -0.15 -19.89 -4.41
N LEU A 144 -0.58 -21.13 -4.66
CA LEU A 144 -0.27 -22.27 -3.80
C LEU A 144 1.23 -22.54 -3.74
N ALA A 145 1.92 -22.49 -4.88
CA ALA A 145 3.37 -22.64 -4.93
C ALA A 145 4.09 -21.59 -4.06
N LEU A 146 3.65 -20.33 -4.13
CA LEU A 146 4.19 -19.25 -3.30
C LEU A 146 3.88 -19.44 -1.82
N GLN A 147 2.67 -19.86 -1.47
CA GLN A 147 2.27 -20.15 -0.08
C GLN A 147 3.16 -21.26 0.53
N ASN A 148 3.38 -22.34 -0.20
CA ASN A 148 4.25 -23.43 0.26
C ASN A 148 5.70 -22.95 0.46
N ALA A 149 6.26 -22.21 -0.50
CA ALA A 149 7.62 -21.68 -0.39
C ALA A 149 7.80 -20.75 0.82
N ILE A 150 6.84 -19.86 1.09
CA ILE A 150 6.87 -18.97 2.25
C ILE A 150 6.75 -19.75 3.56
N LYS A 151 5.89 -20.76 3.60
CA LYS A 151 5.73 -21.64 4.76
C LYS A 151 7.02 -22.44 5.06
N ASP A 152 7.63 -23.02 4.04
CA ASP A 152 8.85 -23.80 4.16
C ASP A 152 10.02 -22.95 4.69
N GLU A 153 10.11 -21.70 4.30
CA GLU A 153 11.09 -20.73 4.79
C GLU A 153 10.68 -20.06 6.12
N LYS A 154 9.52 -20.40 6.69
CA LYS A 154 8.97 -19.86 7.95
C LYS A 154 8.84 -18.33 7.97
N LEU A 155 8.41 -17.75 6.86
CA LEU A 155 8.30 -16.30 6.69
C LEU A 155 6.87 -15.76 6.85
N ASN A 156 5.92 -16.58 7.29
CA ASN A 156 4.50 -16.22 7.36
C ASN A 156 4.22 -14.98 8.22
N ASP A 157 4.97 -14.80 9.31
CA ASP A 157 4.84 -13.66 10.23
C ASP A 157 5.28 -12.32 9.61
N LYS A 158 6.01 -12.35 8.49
CA LYS A 158 6.50 -11.19 7.74
C LYS A 158 5.63 -10.82 6.56
N ILE A 159 4.56 -11.59 6.29
CA ILE A 159 3.78 -11.49 5.07
C ILE A 159 2.33 -11.17 5.36
N ILE A 160 1.77 -10.21 4.63
CA ILE A 160 0.32 -10.00 4.50
C ILE A 160 -0.10 -10.38 3.08
N TRP A 161 -1.10 -11.26 2.97
CA TRP A 161 -1.67 -11.67 1.71
C TRP A 161 -2.83 -10.76 1.33
N TYR A 162 -2.78 -10.17 0.15
CA TYR A 162 -3.86 -9.36 -0.40
C TYR A 162 -4.43 -10.03 -1.64
N ASP A 163 -5.72 -10.39 -1.62
CA ASP A 163 -6.41 -11.07 -2.72
C ASP A 163 -7.72 -10.36 -3.10
N LYS A 164 -8.51 -10.98 -3.99
CA LYS A 164 -9.80 -10.44 -4.44
C LYS A 164 -10.86 -10.35 -3.33
N LYS A 165 -10.67 -11.08 -2.23
CA LYS A 165 -11.58 -11.12 -1.07
C LYS A 165 -11.13 -10.19 0.06
N GLY A 166 -10.01 -9.48 -0.14
CA GLY A 166 -9.39 -8.62 0.86
C GLY A 166 -8.05 -9.16 1.35
N ALA A 167 -7.57 -8.67 2.49
CA ALA A 167 -6.31 -9.07 3.06
C ALA A 167 -6.46 -10.11 4.16
N LYS A 168 -5.45 -10.98 4.29
CA LYS A 168 -5.31 -11.96 5.37
C LYS A 168 -3.87 -11.95 5.86
N LYS A 169 -3.74 -12.06 7.17
CA LYS A 169 -2.48 -12.25 7.86
C LYS A 169 -2.29 -13.72 8.19
#